data_9c368911842d8a7260455f685eec7642
#
_entry.id   9c368911842d8a7260455f685eec7642
#
_cell.length_a   1.000
_cell.length_b   1.000
_cell.length_c   1.000
_cell.angle_alpha   90.00
_cell.angle_beta   90.00
_cell.angle_gamma   90.00
#
_symmetry.space_group_name_H-M   'P 1'
#
loop_
_entity.id
_entity.type
_entity.pdbx_description
1 polymer ?
#
loop_
_entity_poly.entity_id
_entity_poly.type
_entity_poly.pdbx_seq_one_letter_code
_entity_poly.pdbx_strand_id
1 'polypeptide(L)'
;GTETRPSETEGLQDKLWYKDIFDFYTVEGAVALHKRFKDWEGGKLVMAIPELPYKCPVAPIEFVCLAEAYFAERGMRDKVEISYVTLMSGAFTKPVASKVLGDLLEEKNIEVVSDFYMSHVDNENKKIVSYDEREVDFDILTIVPVNMGSDMIERSGLGDDMNYVPTDKHTLQSKQFENIFVIGDASNIPTSKAGSVAHFAAEILTENILAAMEGREMPAKFDGHANCYIETGYGKGALIDFNYETEPLPGTFPLPGIGPFGLLKNTKMNHYGKILFRWIYWHILLKGRELPVEADMTMAGKIRV
;
A
#
# COMPACT_ATOMS: atom_id res chain seq x y z
N GLY A 1 5.94 12.72 -4.01
CA GLY A 1 4.71 11.93 -3.91
C GLY A 1 4.31 11.28 -5.22
N THR A 2 3.22 10.53 -5.20
CA THR A 2 2.56 9.98 -6.39
C THR A 2 1.21 10.63 -6.62
N GLU A 3 0.77 10.62 -7.85
CA GLU A 3 -0.59 10.98 -8.26
C GLU A 3 -1.30 9.76 -8.84
N THR A 4 -2.60 9.68 -8.60
CA THR A 4 -3.45 8.66 -9.25
C THR A 4 -3.80 9.13 -10.67
N ARG A 5 -3.72 8.22 -11.64
CA ARG A 5 -4.00 8.43 -13.06
C ARG A 5 -5.11 7.49 -13.53
N PRO A 6 -6.37 7.77 -13.20
CA PRO A 6 -7.48 6.90 -13.62
C PRO A 6 -7.65 6.86 -15.15
N SER A 7 -7.18 7.88 -15.89
CA SER A 7 -7.18 7.90 -17.36
C SER A 7 -6.27 6.86 -18.01
N GLU A 8 -5.30 6.30 -17.26
CA GLU A 8 -4.39 5.26 -17.75
C GLU A 8 -5.06 3.88 -17.85
N THR A 9 -6.27 3.74 -17.32
CA THR A 9 -7.05 2.50 -17.41
C THR A 9 -8.25 2.72 -18.33
N GLU A 10 -8.30 2.02 -19.46
CA GLU A 10 -9.37 2.13 -20.44
C GLU A 10 -10.75 1.82 -19.82
N GLY A 11 -11.74 2.66 -20.10
CA GLY A 11 -13.10 2.51 -19.60
C GLY A 11 -13.29 2.90 -18.13
N LEU A 12 -12.24 3.25 -17.39
CA LEU A 12 -12.35 3.50 -15.95
C LEU A 12 -13.17 4.76 -15.65
N GLN A 13 -12.95 5.85 -16.38
CA GLN A 13 -13.61 7.14 -16.16
C GLN A 13 -14.89 7.34 -16.99
N ASP A 14 -15.48 6.28 -17.49
CA ASP A 14 -16.70 6.33 -18.27
C ASP A 14 -17.96 6.54 -17.41
N LYS A 15 -19.13 6.18 -17.95
CA LYS A 15 -20.46 6.47 -17.38
C LYS A 15 -20.70 5.95 -15.95
N LEU A 16 -19.94 4.96 -15.49
CA LEU A 16 -20.07 4.37 -14.14
C LEU A 16 -19.12 4.99 -13.10
N TRP A 17 -18.18 5.86 -13.52
CA TRP A 17 -17.26 6.52 -12.58
C TRP A 17 -18.02 7.33 -11.52
N TYR A 18 -17.73 7.05 -10.25
CA TYR A 18 -18.41 7.57 -9.05
C TYR A 18 -19.92 7.29 -8.98
N LYS A 19 -20.39 6.25 -9.71
CA LYS A 19 -21.73 5.67 -9.56
C LYS A 19 -21.67 4.24 -9.05
N ASP A 20 -20.99 3.36 -9.79
CA ASP A 20 -20.72 1.97 -9.43
C ASP A 20 -19.22 1.61 -9.49
N ILE A 21 -18.36 2.54 -9.95
CA ILE A 21 -16.91 2.43 -9.98
C ILE A 21 -16.30 3.53 -9.13
N PHE A 22 -15.41 3.19 -8.20
CA PHE A 22 -14.85 4.11 -7.22
C PHE A 22 -13.38 3.84 -6.97
N ASP A 23 -12.63 4.89 -6.64
CA ASP A 23 -11.39 4.78 -5.88
C ASP A 23 -11.64 5.12 -4.40
N PHE A 24 -10.70 4.78 -3.53
CA PHE A 24 -10.67 5.24 -2.14
C PHE A 24 -9.35 5.95 -1.81
N TYR A 25 -8.57 6.26 -2.82
CA TYR A 25 -7.31 7.00 -2.73
C TYR A 25 -7.52 8.52 -2.76
N THR A 26 -8.70 8.98 -3.20
CA THR A 26 -9.12 10.36 -3.15
C THR A 26 -10.24 10.56 -2.13
N VAL A 27 -10.34 11.76 -1.56
CA VAL A 27 -11.45 12.09 -0.64
C VAL A 27 -12.79 12.03 -1.38
N GLU A 28 -12.80 12.44 -2.64
CA GLU A 28 -13.96 12.47 -3.50
C GLU A 28 -14.49 11.06 -3.77
N GLY A 29 -13.60 10.14 -4.18
CA GLY A 29 -13.93 8.73 -4.41
C GLY A 29 -14.40 8.02 -3.14
N ALA A 30 -13.69 8.22 -2.02
CA ALA A 30 -14.06 7.63 -0.73
C ALA A 30 -15.43 8.10 -0.23
N VAL A 31 -15.76 9.38 -0.41
CA VAL A 31 -17.08 9.94 -0.04
C VAL A 31 -18.18 9.39 -0.95
N ALA A 32 -17.93 9.28 -2.26
CA ALA A 32 -18.88 8.72 -3.20
C ALA A 32 -19.15 7.23 -2.90
N LEU A 33 -18.11 6.45 -2.66
CA LEU A 33 -18.20 5.05 -2.29
C LEU A 33 -19.00 4.85 -0.97
N HIS A 34 -18.70 5.68 0.04
CA HIS A 34 -19.42 5.62 1.31
C HIS A 34 -20.92 5.88 1.14
N LYS A 35 -21.31 6.84 0.30
CA LYS A 35 -22.73 7.09 -0.02
C LYS A 35 -23.34 5.87 -0.71
N ARG A 36 -22.65 5.30 -1.68
CA ARG A 36 -23.12 4.12 -2.41
C ARG A 36 -23.33 2.91 -1.50
N PHE A 37 -22.41 2.67 -0.55
CA PHE A 37 -22.52 1.58 0.43
C PHE A 37 -23.71 1.72 1.37
N LYS A 38 -24.16 2.93 1.70
CA LYS A 38 -25.33 3.14 2.57
C LYS A 38 -26.62 2.61 1.98
N ASP A 39 -26.77 2.79 0.68
CA ASP A 39 -28.01 2.48 -0.05
C ASP A 39 -27.94 1.13 -0.79
N TRP A 40 -26.77 0.45 -0.68
CA TRP A 40 -26.56 -0.82 -1.37
C TRP A 40 -27.11 -2.00 -0.55
N GLU A 41 -27.88 -2.87 -1.23
CA GLU A 41 -28.57 -3.99 -0.59
C GLU A 41 -27.83 -5.33 -0.73
N GLY A 42 -26.69 -5.34 -1.44
CA GLY A 42 -25.84 -6.51 -1.66
C GLY A 42 -25.52 -6.75 -3.14
N GLY A 43 -24.72 -7.74 -3.42
CA GLY A 43 -24.20 -8.10 -4.74
C GLY A 43 -22.70 -8.30 -4.75
N LYS A 44 -22.05 -8.11 -5.89
CA LYS A 44 -20.62 -8.33 -6.11
C LYS A 44 -19.82 -7.05 -5.88
N LEU A 45 -19.01 -7.05 -4.83
CA LEU A 45 -18.00 -6.00 -4.56
C LEU A 45 -16.63 -6.50 -5.04
N VAL A 46 -16.10 -5.86 -6.04
CA VAL A 46 -14.77 -6.16 -6.59
C VAL A 46 -13.79 -5.08 -6.16
N MET A 47 -12.63 -5.48 -5.64
CA MET A 47 -11.47 -4.62 -5.40
C MET A 47 -10.38 -5.01 -6.39
N ALA A 48 -10.00 -4.10 -7.30
CA ALA A 48 -9.05 -4.37 -8.37
C ALA A 48 -7.75 -3.57 -8.23
N ILE A 49 -6.62 -4.24 -8.51
CA ILE A 49 -5.28 -3.65 -8.60
C ILE A 49 -4.75 -3.88 -10.02
N PRO A 50 -4.86 -2.91 -10.92
CA PRO A 50 -4.46 -3.09 -12.31
C PRO A 50 -2.95 -2.99 -12.54
N GLU A 51 -2.20 -2.22 -11.72
CA GLU A 51 -0.80 -1.91 -12.00
C GLU A 51 0.04 -1.70 -10.72
N LEU A 52 1.34 -1.93 -10.83
CA LEU A 52 2.37 -1.66 -9.82
C LEU A 52 3.38 -0.62 -10.36
N PRO A 53 4.00 0.18 -9.49
CA PRO A 53 3.76 0.31 -8.05
C PRO A 53 2.59 1.25 -7.73
N TYR A 54 2.00 1.11 -6.55
CA TYR A 54 1.00 2.05 -6.05
C TYR A 54 1.32 2.45 -4.60
N LYS A 55 0.87 3.63 -4.19
CA LYS A 55 1.05 4.11 -2.81
C LYS A 55 0.20 3.30 -1.84
N CYS A 56 0.73 3.09 -0.64
CA CYS A 56 0.12 2.30 0.42
C CYS A 56 -0.24 0.86 -0.02
N PRO A 57 0.76 -0.01 -0.26
CA PRO A 57 0.54 -1.33 -0.86
C PRO A 57 -0.33 -2.27 -0.01
N VAL A 58 -0.58 -1.95 1.25
CA VAL A 58 -1.48 -2.70 2.13
C VAL A 58 -2.94 -2.20 2.09
N ALA A 59 -3.19 -1.01 1.53
CA ALA A 59 -4.51 -0.39 1.54
C ALA A 59 -5.61 -1.22 0.84
N PRO A 60 -5.36 -1.92 -0.28
CA PRO A 60 -6.36 -2.77 -0.91
C PRO A 60 -6.83 -3.93 -0.03
N ILE A 61 -5.90 -4.60 0.66
CA ILE A 61 -6.21 -5.68 1.61
C ILE A 61 -6.97 -5.11 2.81
N GLU A 62 -6.51 -3.99 3.35
CA GLU A 62 -7.18 -3.27 4.43
C GLU A 62 -8.61 -2.92 4.03
N PHE A 63 -8.80 -2.40 2.82
CA PHE A 63 -10.12 -2.04 2.30
C PHE A 63 -11.08 -3.23 2.28
N VAL A 64 -10.70 -4.37 1.68
CA VAL A 64 -11.62 -5.53 1.59
C VAL A 64 -11.92 -6.14 2.96
N CYS A 65 -10.94 -6.15 3.90
CA CYS A 65 -11.16 -6.60 5.26
C CYS A 65 -12.11 -5.68 6.04
N LEU A 66 -12.00 -4.36 5.85
CA LEU A 66 -12.88 -3.38 6.50
C LEU A 66 -14.28 -3.38 5.86
N ALA A 67 -14.38 -3.57 4.53
CA ALA A 67 -15.66 -3.71 3.85
C ALA A 67 -16.41 -4.97 4.33
N GLU A 68 -15.71 -6.10 4.45
CA GLU A 68 -16.25 -7.33 5.01
C GLU A 68 -16.82 -7.11 6.41
N ALA A 69 -16.05 -6.50 7.31
CA ALA A 69 -16.50 -6.19 8.67
C ALA A 69 -17.69 -5.21 8.67
N TYR A 70 -17.68 -4.19 7.82
CA TYR A 70 -18.77 -3.23 7.68
C TYR A 70 -20.08 -3.89 7.29
N PHE A 71 -20.07 -4.79 6.30
CA PHE A 71 -21.27 -5.50 5.89
C PHE A 71 -21.72 -6.55 6.92
N ALA A 72 -20.78 -7.17 7.64
CA ALA A 72 -21.11 -8.08 8.74
C ALA A 72 -21.80 -7.34 9.89
N GLU A 73 -21.30 -6.18 10.31
CA GLU A 73 -21.92 -5.35 11.36
C GLU A 73 -23.33 -4.88 10.97
N ARG A 74 -23.63 -4.76 9.69
CA ARG A 74 -24.98 -4.42 9.15
C ARG A 74 -25.89 -5.65 8.95
N GLY A 75 -25.41 -6.86 9.24
CA GLY A 75 -26.15 -8.10 8.99
C GLY A 75 -26.34 -8.38 7.49
N MET A 76 -25.43 -7.92 6.66
CA MET A 76 -25.50 -8.03 5.19
C MET A 76 -24.40 -8.91 4.60
N ARG A 77 -23.51 -9.50 5.41
CA ARG A 77 -22.34 -10.24 4.89
C ARG A 77 -22.71 -11.35 3.90
N ASP A 78 -23.79 -12.06 4.17
CA ASP A 78 -24.28 -13.16 3.31
C ASP A 78 -24.88 -12.67 1.98
N LYS A 79 -25.12 -11.37 1.83
CA LYS A 79 -25.62 -10.76 0.59
C LYS A 79 -24.52 -10.14 -0.25
N VAL A 80 -23.27 -10.13 0.23
CA VAL A 80 -22.16 -9.46 -0.43
C VAL A 80 -21.09 -10.48 -0.77
N GLU A 81 -20.84 -10.68 -2.07
CA GLU A 81 -19.67 -11.40 -2.57
C GLU A 81 -18.52 -10.43 -2.72
N ILE A 82 -17.37 -10.73 -2.11
CA ILE A 82 -16.19 -9.84 -2.17
C ILE A 82 -15.06 -10.56 -2.89
N SER A 83 -14.55 -9.94 -3.96
CA SER A 83 -13.39 -10.43 -4.71
C SER A 83 -12.25 -9.41 -4.67
N TYR A 84 -11.05 -9.90 -4.39
CA TYR A 84 -9.78 -9.18 -4.44
C TYR A 84 -9.04 -9.60 -5.71
N VAL A 85 -9.04 -8.73 -6.71
CA VAL A 85 -8.49 -9.00 -8.05
C VAL A 85 -7.16 -8.28 -8.20
N THR A 86 -6.11 -9.01 -8.55
CA THR A 86 -4.75 -8.47 -8.58
C THR A 86 -3.89 -9.07 -9.69
N LEU A 87 -3.00 -8.27 -10.25
CA LEU A 87 -1.95 -8.74 -11.18
C LEU A 87 -0.86 -9.58 -10.47
N MET A 88 -0.80 -9.55 -9.14
CA MET A 88 0.15 -10.35 -8.36
C MET A 88 -0.26 -11.83 -8.36
N SER A 89 0.71 -12.73 -8.13
CA SER A 89 0.47 -14.18 -8.03
C SER A 89 -0.17 -14.61 -6.69
N GLY A 90 -0.59 -13.66 -5.87
CA GLY A 90 -1.25 -13.88 -4.59
C GLY A 90 -1.63 -12.56 -3.93
N ALA A 91 -1.99 -12.58 -2.65
CA ALA A 91 -2.54 -11.41 -1.96
C ALA A 91 -1.52 -10.27 -1.76
N PHE A 92 -0.21 -10.53 -1.86
CA PHE A 92 0.84 -9.53 -1.65
C PHE A 92 2.09 -9.83 -2.46
N THR A 93 2.99 -8.85 -2.61
CA THR A 93 4.23 -8.96 -3.41
C THR A 93 5.32 -9.83 -2.78
N LYS A 94 5.28 -10.05 -1.47
CA LYS A 94 6.28 -10.83 -0.72
C LYS A 94 5.69 -12.19 -0.31
N PRO A 95 6.33 -13.33 -0.63
CA PRO A 95 5.74 -14.66 -0.51
C PRO A 95 5.19 -15.02 0.86
N VAL A 96 5.96 -14.81 1.95
CA VAL A 96 5.49 -15.14 3.32
C VAL A 96 4.29 -14.27 3.70
N ALA A 97 4.35 -12.98 3.44
CA ALA A 97 3.21 -12.10 3.71
C ALA A 97 2.01 -12.42 2.80
N SER A 98 2.25 -12.75 1.53
CA SER A 98 1.21 -13.13 0.58
C SER A 98 0.42 -14.36 1.07
N LYS A 99 1.13 -15.36 1.61
CA LYS A 99 0.48 -16.54 2.19
C LYS A 99 -0.38 -16.17 3.40
N VAL A 100 0.18 -15.48 4.38
CA VAL A 100 -0.53 -15.13 5.64
C VAL A 100 -1.72 -14.23 5.38
N LEU A 101 -1.58 -13.26 4.48
CA LEU A 101 -2.67 -12.34 4.12
C LEU A 101 -3.71 -13.04 3.23
N GLY A 102 -3.29 -13.96 2.37
CA GLY A 102 -4.20 -14.80 1.58
C GLY A 102 -5.05 -15.70 2.46
N ASP A 103 -4.43 -16.40 3.42
CA ASP A 103 -5.13 -17.23 4.41
C ASP A 103 -6.17 -16.37 5.19
N LEU A 104 -5.83 -15.13 5.55
CA LEU A 104 -6.75 -14.20 6.22
C LEU A 104 -7.93 -13.80 5.32
N LEU A 105 -7.70 -13.57 4.03
CA LEU A 105 -8.78 -13.25 3.08
C LEU A 105 -9.71 -14.46 2.89
N GLU A 106 -9.17 -15.66 2.82
CA GLU A 106 -9.94 -16.92 2.74
C GLU A 106 -10.81 -17.12 3.99
N GLU A 107 -10.24 -16.93 5.21
CA GLU A 107 -11.01 -16.98 6.48
C GLU A 107 -12.20 -16.02 6.51
N LYS A 108 -12.12 -14.91 5.76
CA LYS A 108 -13.18 -13.89 5.63
C LYS A 108 -14.14 -14.13 4.45
N ASN A 109 -14.01 -15.26 3.75
CA ASN A 109 -14.72 -15.53 2.51
C ASN A 109 -14.55 -14.40 1.46
N ILE A 110 -13.33 -13.92 1.30
CA ILE A 110 -12.94 -12.97 0.26
C ILE A 110 -12.17 -13.76 -0.79
N GLU A 111 -12.70 -13.82 -2.01
CA GLU A 111 -12.05 -14.50 -3.13
C GLU A 111 -10.81 -13.73 -3.59
N VAL A 112 -9.70 -14.43 -3.83
CA VAL A 112 -8.48 -13.85 -4.42
C VAL A 112 -8.35 -14.31 -5.87
N VAL A 113 -8.49 -13.38 -6.81
CA VAL A 113 -8.27 -13.60 -8.24
C VAL A 113 -6.89 -13.06 -8.61
N SER A 114 -5.90 -13.95 -8.62
CA SER A 114 -4.49 -13.61 -8.90
C SER A 114 -4.15 -13.68 -10.39
N ASP A 115 -2.97 -13.16 -10.73
CA ASP A 115 -2.42 -13.11 -12.10
C ASP A 115 -3.42 -12.51 -13.11
N PHE A 116 -4.24 -11.55 -12.64
CA PHE A 116 -5.24 -10.88 -13.46
C PHE A 116 -4.66 -9.56 -14.00
N TYR A 117 -4.09 -9.62 -15.18
CA TYR A 117 -3.53 -8.47 -15.90
C TYR A 117 -4.65 -7.71 -16.57
N MET A 118 -5.19 -6.74 -15.86
CA MET A 118 -6.37 -5.98 -16.29
C MET A 118 -6.09 -5.16 -17.55
N SER A 119 -6.94 -5.29 -18.56
CA SER A 119 -6.92 -4.55 -19.82
C SER A 119 -7.81 -3.31 -19.75
N HIS A 120 -9.10 -3.51 -19.44
CA HIS A 120 -10.08 -2.42 -19.45
C HIS A 120 -11.28 -2.71 -18.54
N VAL A 121 -12.14 -1.69 -18.40
CA VAL A 121 -13.46 -1.80 -17.75
C VAL A 121 -14.56 -1.76 -18.80
N ASP A 122 -15.36 -2.82 -18.89
CA ASP A 122 -16.57 -2.85 -19.68
C ASP A 122 -17.76 -2.26 -18.87
N ASN A 123 -18.06 -1.01 -19.14
CA ASN A 123 -19.15 -0.30 -18.45
C ASN A 123 -20.55 -0.75 -18.87
N GLU A 124 -20.70 -1.38 -20.05
CA GLU A 124 -22.01 -1.84 -20.52
C GLU A 124 -22.44 -3.12 -19.78
N ASN A 125 -21.50 -4.04 -19.59
CA ASN A 125 -21.75 -5.33 -18.97
C ASN A 125 -21.32 -5.38 -17.50
N LYS A 126 -20.76 -4.28 -16.95
CA LYS A 126 -20.22 -4.19 -15.58
C LYS A 126 -19.18 -5.28 -15.28
N LYS A 127 -18.15 -5.32 -16.06
CA LYS A 127 -17.04 -6.27 -15.94
C LYS A 127 -15.70 -5.57 -15.98
N ILE A 128 -14.71 -6.15 -15.31
CA ILE A 128 -13.32 -5.92 -15.62
C ILE A 128 -12.81 -7.08 -16.49
N VAL A 129 -11.99 -6.76 -17.49
CA VAL A 129 -11.49 -7.70 -18.48
C VAL A 129 -9.96 -7.68 -18.45
N SER A 130 -9.34 -8.86 -18.48
CA SER A 130 -7.89 -9.01 -18.55
C SER A 130 -7.40 -9.17 -19.99
N TYR A 131 -6.08 -9.04 -20.21
CA TYR A 131 -5.47 -9.25 -21.53
C TYR A 131 -5.57 -10.70 -22.04
N ASP A 132 -5.80 -11.66 -21.14
CA ASP A 132 -6.06 -13.06 -21.45
C ASP A 132 -7.55 -13.40 -21.53
N GLU A 133 -8.41 -12.38 -21.67
CA GLU A 133 -9.87 -12.48 -21.85
C GLU A 133 -10.62 -13.07 -20.66
N ARG A 134 -10.02 -13.17 -19.46
CA ARG A 134 -10.77 -13.46 -18.24
C ARG A 134 -11.63 -12.26 -17.87
N GLU A 135 -12.80 -12.53 -17.32
CA GLU A 135 -13.77 -11.52 -16.92
C GLU A 135 -14.13 -11.68 -15.45
N VAL A 136 -14.33 -10.55 -14.76
CA VAL A 136 -14.91 -10.50 -13.40
C VAL A 136 -16.04 -9.50 -13.37
N ASP A 137 -17.26 -9.99 -13.09
CA ASP A 137 -18.47 -9.15 -12.96
C ASP A 137 -18.46 -8.37 -11.65
N PHE A 138 -19.04 -7.18 -11.65
CA PHE A 138 -19.22 -6.38 -10.43
C PHE A 138 -20.57 -5.66 -10.40
N ASP A 139 -21.10 -5.45 -9.20
CA ASP A 139 -22.13 -4.45 -8.93
C ASP A 139 -21.52 -3.15 -8.44
N ILE A 140 -20.44 -3.27 -7.64
CA ILE A 140 -19.57 -2.17 -7.25
C ILE A 140 -18.12 -2.59 -7.52
N LEU A 141 -17.42 -1.76 -8.28
CA LEU A 141 -15.97 -1.87 -8.47
C LEU A 141 -15.26 -0.80 -7.63
N THR A 142 -14.35 -1.23 -6.78
CA THR A 142 -13.33 -0.36 -6.19
C THR A 142 -11.99 -0.66 -6.84
N ILE A 143 -11.22 0.34 -7.17
CA ILE A 143 -9.99 0.16 -7.93
C ILE A 143 -8.88 1.05 -7.41
N VAL A 144 -7.66 0.56 -7.46
CA VAL A 144 -6.45 1.37 -7.31
C VAL A 144 -6.13 1.98 -8.67
N PRO A 145 -6.41 3.26 -8.93
CA PRO A 145 -5.99 3.85 -10.22
C PRO A 145 -4.47 3.75 -10.37
N VAL A 146 -3.98 3.69 -11.60
CA VAL A 146 -2.55 3.70 -11.88
C VAL A 146 -1.90 4.86 -11.12
N ASN A 147 -0.78 4.60 -10.47
CA ASN A 147 -0.01 5.60 -9.72
C ASN A 147 1.25 5.97 -10.50
N MET A 148 1.46 7.24 -10.70
CA MET A 148 2.66 7.77 -11.39
C MET A 148 3.28 8.90 -10.56
N GLY A 149 4.52 9.23 -10.83
CA GLY A 149 5.13 10.45 -10.30
C GLY A 149 4.36 11.70 -10.75
N SER A 150 4.52 12.81 -10.03
CA SER A 150 3.78 14.03 -10.34
C SER A 150 4.23 14.68 -11.65
N ASP A 151 3.36 15.44 -12.29
CA ASP A 151 3.65 16.23 -13.51
C ASP A 151 4.87 17.16 -13.37
N MET A 152 5.18 17.56 -12.14
CA MET A 152 6.38 18.35 -11.85
C MET A 152 7.66 17.59 -12.25
N ILE A 153 7.71 16.29 -11.96
CA ILE A 153 8.87 15.44 -12.27
C ILE A 153 9.02 15.32 -13.79
N GLU A 154 7.92 15.08 -14.51
CA GLU A 154 7.90 15.05 -15.97
C GLU A 154 8.41 16.36 -16.57
N ARG A 155 7.81 17.48 -16.17
CA ARG A 155 8.21 18.82 -16.67
C ARG A 155 9.66 19.18 -16.36
N SER A 156 10.25 18.57 -15.33
CA SER A 156 11.65 18.78 -14.96
C SER A 156 12.62 17.87 -15.70
N GLY A 157 12.11 16.90 -16.48
CA GLY A 157 12.93 15.92 -17.18
C GLY A 157 13.68 14.96 -16.24
N LEU A 158 13.17 14.76 -15.03
CA LEU A 158 13.81 13.95 -13.98
C LEU A 158 13.25 12.52 -13.89
N GLY A 159 12.10 12.27 -14.52
CA GLY A 159 11.33 11.03 -14.36
C GLY A 159 11.77 9.90 -15.32
N ASP A 160 11.46 8.69 -14.90
CA ASP A 160 11.36 7.52 -15.78
C ASP A 160 10.00 7.49 -16.50
N ASP A 161 9.69 6.39 -17.19
CA ASP A 161 8.46 6.23 -17.98
C ASP A 161 7.16 6.36 -17.14
N MET A 162 7.25 6.16 -15.82
CA MET A 162 6.15 6.36 -14.86
C MET A 162 6.31 7.67 -14.06
N ASN A 163 7.16 8.58 -14.48
CA ASN A 163 7.47 9.84 -13.80
C ASN A 163 8.08 9.68 -12.39
N TYR A 164 8.64 8.53 -12.03
CA TYR A 164 9.44 8.41 -10.81
C TYR A 164 10.88 8.82 -11.08
N VAL A 165 11.50 9.48 -10.11
CA VAL A 165 12.90 9.91 -10.26
C VAL A 165 13.83 8.72 -10.06
N PRO A 166 14.67 8.36 -11.05
CA PRO A 166 15.70 7.35 -10.90
C PRO A 166 16.67 7.70 -9.77
N THR A 167 16.64 6.90 -8.71
CA THR A 167 17.30 7.21 -7.44
C THR A 167 18.20 6.04 -7.03
N ASP A 168 19.37 6.34 -6.50
CA ASP A 168 20.20 5.33 -5.84
C ASP A 168 19.52 4.86 -4.56
N LYS A 169 19.29 3.56 -4.44
CA LYS A 169 18.49 2.98 -3.36
C LYS A 169 19.12 3.08 -1.98
N HIS A 170 20.42 3.32 -1.89
CA HIS A 170 21.16 3.40 -0.64
C HIS A 170 21.45 4.84 -0.23
N THR A 171 21.96 5.67 -1.14
CA THR A 171 22.32 7.05 -0.85
C THR A 171 21.17 8.02 -0.98
N LEU A 172 20.08 7.61 -1.68
CA LEU A 172 18.89 8.42 -2.01
C LEU A 172 19.21 9.61 -2.93
N GLN A 173 20.36 9.62 -3.57
CA GLN A 173 20.78 10.59 -4.56
C GLN A 173 20.17 10.24 -5.93
N SER A 174 19.78 11.25 -6.69
CA SER A 174 19.37 11.06 -8.09
C SER A 174 20.50 10.43 -8.91
N LYS A 175 20.17 9.48 -9.78
CA LYS A 175 21.14 8.89 -10.71
C LYS A 175 21.56 9.81 -11.84
N GLN A 176 20.86 10.93 -12.02
CA GLN A 176 21.12 11.90 -13.09
C GLN A 176 21.86 13.14 -12.61
N PHE A 177 21.62 13.56 -11.35
CA PHE A 177 22.13 14.83 -10.83
C PHE A 177 22.65 14.65 -9.39
N GLU A 178 23.92 15.00 -9.18
CA GLU A 178 24.60 14.84 -7.89
C GLU A 178 24.07 15.75 -6.77
N ASN A 179 23.40 16.85 -7.13
CA ASN A 179 22.84 17.82 -6.19
C ASN A 179 21.34 17.63 -5.95
N ILE A 180 20.74 16.54 -6.45
CA ILE A 180 19.33 16.20 -6.24
C ILE A 180 19.21 14.92 -5.44
N PHE A 181 18.41 14.97 -4.38
CA PHE A 181 18.10 13.85 -3.52
C PHE A 181 16.59 13.61 -3.49
N VAL A 182 16.16 12.35 -3.41
CA VAL A 182 14.75 11.99 -3.54
C VAL A 182 14.37 10.94 -2.51
N ILE A 183 13.31 11.22 -1.75
CA ILE A 183 12.70 10.27 -0.79
C ILE A 183 11.22 10.11 -1.01
N GLY A 184 10.65 9.07 -0.41
CA GLY A 184 9.23 8.76 -0.48
C GLY A 184 8.78 8.33 -1.87
N ASP A 185 7.50 8.52 -2.14
CA ASP A 185 6.82 7.96 -3.32
C ASP A 185 7.33 8.52 -4.66
N ALA A 186 8.01 9.66 -4.66
CA ALA A 186 8.56 10.27 -5.88
C ALA A 186 9.76 9.50 -6.47
N SER A 187 10.41 8.67 -5.66
CA SER A 187 11.57 7.86 -6.07
C SER A 187 11.15 6.53 -6.69
N ASN A 188 12.00 5.96 -7.54
CA ASN A 188 11.80 4.62 -8.09
C ASN A 188 12.55 3.52 -7.31
N ILE A 189 12.93 3.79 -6.05
CA ILE A 189 13.60 2.77 -5.22
C ILE A 189 12.69 1.56 -4.98
N PRO A 190 13.25 0.32 -4.89
CA PRO A 190 12.47 -0.92 -4.88
C PRO A 190 11.92 -1.26 -3.48
N THR A 191 11.19 -0.33 -2.87
CA THR A 191 10.49 -0.54 -1.59
C THR A 191 9.05 -0.04 -1.67
N SER A 192 8.29 -0.23 -0.61
CA SER A 192 6.89 0.23 -0.55
C SER A 192 6.77 1.75 -0.66
N LYS A 193 5.80 2.22 -1.41
CA LYS A 193 5.41 3.64 -1.39
C LYS A 193 4.54 3.89 -0.14
N ALA A 194 5.22 4.09 1.00
CA ALA A 194 4.61 4.19 2.31
C ALA A 194 5.24 5.32 3.14
N GLY A 195 4.45 5.87 4.06
CA GLY A 195 4.91 6.96 4.92
C GLY A 195 6.07 6.57 5.85
N SER A 196 6.11 5.31 6.31
CA SER A 196 7.23 4.78 7.11
C SER A 196 8.54 4.78 6.32
N VAL A 197 8.51 4.39 5.04
CA VAL A 197 9.68 4.41 4.15
C VAL A 197 10.22 5.84 4.00
N ALA A 198 9.33 6.81 3.78
CA ALA A 198 9.73 8.20 3.67
C ALA A 198 10.37 8.72 4.97
N HIS A 199 9.86 8.28 6.13
CA HIS A 199 10.39 8.65 7.44
C HIS A 199 11.80 8.08 7.66
N PHE A 200 11.98 6.76 7.52
CA PHE A 200 13.29 6.12 7.68
C PHE A 200 14.32 6.63 6.66
N ALA A 201 13.89 6.83 5.41
CA ALA A 201 14.73 7.42 4.38
C ALA A 201 15.16 8.85 4.73
N ALA A 202 14.33 9.65 5.43
CA ALA A 202 14.67 11.02 5.79
C ALA A 202 15.82 11.10 6.81
N GLU A 203 15.94 10.15 7.73
CA GLU A 203 17.05 10.08 8.67
C GLU A 203 18.38 9.84 7.92
N ILE A 204 18.41 8.80 7.08
CA ILE A 204 19.56 8.46 6.23
C ILE A 204 19.93 9.62 5.29
N LEU A 205 18.93 10.23 4.68
CA LEU A 205 19.11 11.36 3.78
C LEU A 205 19.75 12.55 4.46
N THR A 206 19.39 12.85 5.71
CA THR A 206 19.95 13.97 6.48
C THR A 206 21.47 13.85 6.61
N GLU A 207 21.97 12.68 6.95
CA GLU A 207 23.41 12.41 7.04
C GLU A 207 24.10 12.55 5.68
N ASN A 208 23.50 11.99 4.64
CA ASN A 208 24.06 12.01 3.30
C ASN A 208 24.10 13.42 2.69
N ILE A 209 23.08 14.24 2.90
CA ILE A 209 23.07 15.64 2.44
C ILE A 209 24.17 16.44 3.14
N LEU A 210 24.32 16.30 4.46
CA LEU A 210 25.37 16.99 5.21
C LEU A 210 26.75 16.58 4.72
N ALA A 211 27.01 15.30 4.48
CA ALA A 211 28.27 14.82 3.93
C ALA A 211 28.53 15.38 2.54
N ALA A 212 27.52 15.36 1.65
CA ALA A 212 27.63 15.89 0.30
C ALA A 212 27.92 17.40 0.29
N MET A 213 27.30 18.19 1.15
CA MET A 213 27.55 19.63 1.30
C MET A 213 28.97 19.94 1.76
N GLU A 214 29.60 19.04 2.52
CA GLU A 214 30.97 19.15 2.98
C GLU A 214 32.00 18.52 2.02
N GLY A 215 31.54 17.98 0.87
CA GLY A 215 32.39 17.31 -0.10
C GLY A 215 32.96 15.97 0.41
N ARG A 216 32.32 15.36 1.38
CA ARG A 216 32.68 14.05 1.94
C ARG A 216 31.88 12.93 1.27
N GLU A 217 32.42 11.72 1.34
CA GLU A 217 31.67 10.51 0.97
C GLU A 217 30.41 10.37 1.84
N MET A 218 29.28 10.00 1.22
CA MET A 218 28.00 9.78 1.91
C MET A 218 28.07 8.50 2.75
N PRO A 219 27.97 8.59 4.10
CA PRO A 219 28.23 7.45 4.98
C PRO A 219 27.04 6.51 5.13
N ALA A 220 25.83 7.06 5.09
CA ALA A 220 24.62 6.33 5.43
C ALA A 220 24.05 5.57 4.23
N LYS A 221 23.49 4.39 4.48
CA LYS A 221 22.92 3.50 3.46
C LYS A 221 21.53 3.07 3.86
N PHE A 222 20.53 3.59 3.17
CA PHE A 222 19.15 3.15 3.35
C PHE A 222 19.01 1.69 2.91
N ASP A 223 18.42 0.87 3.76
CA ASP A 223 18.22 -0.57 3.54
C ASP A 223 16.84 -0.92 2.96
N GLY A 224 15.98 0.08 2.73
CA GLY A 224 14.61 -0.10 2.23
C GLY A 224 13.58 -0.44 3.31
N HIS A 225 13.89 -0.17 4.58
CA HIS A 225 13.00 -0.46 5.71
C HIS A 225 11.60 0.08 5.50
N ALA A 226 10.62 -0.80 5.63
CA ALA A 226 9.19 -0.54 5.54
C ALA A 226 8.44 -1.24 6.67
N ASN A 227 7.59 -0.50 7.36
CA ASN A 227 6.77 -0.99 8.45
C ASN A 227 5.33 -0.50 8.26
N CYS A 228 4.36 -1.42 8.24
CA CYS A 228 2.96 -1.08 7.98
C CYS A 228 2.00 -1.85 8.88
N TYR A 229 1.06 -1.13 9.49
CA TYR A 229 -0.12 -1.72 10.11
C TYR A 229 -1.24 -1.89 9.07
N ILE A 230 -1.95 -3.02 9.15
CA ILE A 230 -3.06 -3.38 8.28
C ILE A 230 -4.29 -3.61 9.15
N GLU A 231 -5.33 -2.76 9.04
CA GLU A 231 -6.61 -3.01 9.70
C GLU A 231 -7.34 -4.18 9.03
N THR A 232 -7.85 -5.08 9.85
CA THR A 232 -8.50 -6.30 9.35
C THR A 232 -9.97 -6.42 9.78
N GLY A 233 -10.52 -5.35 10.36
CA GLY A 233 -11.86 -5.35 10.94
C GLY A 233 -11.92 -5.96 12.33
N TYR A 234 -13.07 -5.87 12.99
CA TYR A 234 -13.37 -6.42 14.32
C TYR A 234 -12.38 -5.99 15.42
N GLY A 235 -11.82 -4.78 15.30
CA GLY A 235 -10.82 -4.25 16.23
C GLY A 235 -9.51 -5.04 16.23
N LYS A 236 -9.13 -5.62 15.10
CA LYS A 236 -7.87 -6.33 14.91
C LYS A 236 -7.08 -5.73 13.75
N GLY A 237 -5.77 -5.95 13.78
CA GLY A 237 -4.86 -5.57 12.71
C GLY A 237 -3.66 -6.49 12.62
N ALA A 238 -3.02 -6.49 11.48
CA ALA A 238 -1.72 -7.12 11.25
C ALA A 238 -0.62 -6.07 11.21
N LEU A 239 0.62 -6.48 11.44
CA LEU A 239 1.82 -5.65 11.32
C LEU A 239 2.84 -6.37 10.45
N ILE A 240 3.35 -5.70 9.43
CA ILE A 240 4.45 -6.17 8.60
C ILE A 240 5.67 -5.26 8.77
N ASP A 241 6.85 -5.85 8.70
CA ASP A 241 8.13 -5.17 8.86
C ASP A 241 9.19 -5.90 8.02
N PHE A 242 9.83 -5.19 7.07
CA PHE A 242 10.72 -5.76 6.06
C PHE A 242 11.65 -4.71 5.43
N ASN A 243 12.63 -5.17 4.66
CA ASN A 243 13.52 -4.31 3.89
C ASN A 243 13.83 -4.88 2.49
N TYR A 244 14.87 -4.39 1.81
CA TYR A 244 15.25 -4.87 0.48
C TYR A 244 15.57 -6.37 0.44
N GLU A 245 16.22 -6.88 1.48
CA GLU A 245 16.78 -8.23 1.52
C GLU A 245 15.93 -9.22 2.30
N THR A 246 15.16 -8.71 3.25
CA THR A 246 14.35 -9.55 4.14
C THR A 246 12.88 -9.26 3.92
N GLU A 247 12.13 -10.27 3.53
CA GLU A 247 10.67 -10.20 3.43
C GLU A 247 10.00 -10.13 4.81
N PRO A 248 8.70 -9.76 4.92
CA PRO A 248 7.99 -9.77 6.19
C PRO A 248 8.04 -11.15 6.84
N LEU A 249 8.53 -11.22 8.06
CA LEU A 249 8.65 -12.44 8.84
C LEU A 249 7.74 -12.41 10.07
N PRO A 250 7.23 -13.56 10.54
CA PRO A 250 6.51 -13.63 11.82
C PRO A 250 7.44 -13.31 12.99
N GLY A 251 6.85 -12.87 14.11
CA GLY A 251 7.63 -12.59 15.32
C GLY A 251 6.97 -11.61 16.26
N THR A 252 7.80 -10.82 16.96
CA THR A 252 7.39 -9.77 17.90
C THR A 252 8.12 -8.46 17.62
N PHE A 253 7.46 -7.32 17.90
CA PHE A 253 7.97 -5.99 17.61
C PHE A 253 7.56 -4.99 18.70
N PRO A 254 8.36 -3.97 19.03
CA PRO A 254 9.78 -3.81 18.68
C PRO A 254 10.73 -4.69 19.53
N LEU A 255 10.26 -5.22 20.67
CA LEU A 255 11.08 -5.97 21.63
C LEU A 255 11.05 -7.48 21.34
N PRO A 256 12.21 -8.14 21.15
CA PRO A 256 12.28 -9.56 20.90
C PRO A 256 11.62 -10.40 22.01
N GLY A 257 10.71 -11.30 21.63
CA GLY A 257 10.03 -12.22 22.55
C GLY A 257 8.98 -11.59 23.49
N ILE A 258 8.98 -10.25 23.60
CA ILE A 258 8.08 -9.51 24.51
C ILE A 258 6.98 -8.78 23.71
N GLY A 259 7.32 -8.17 22.61
CA GLY A 259 6.37 -7.39 21.79
C GLY A 259 6.31 -5.92 22.21
N PRO A 260 5.13 -5.31 22.32
CA PRO A 260 3.78 -5.89 22.42
C PRO A 260 3.12 -6.30 21.10
N PHE A 261 3.67 -5.91 19.97
CA PHE A 261 3.05 -6.17 18.68
C PHE A 261 3.50 -7.51 18.07
N GLY A 262 2.58 -8.17 17.37
CA GLY A 262 2.87 -9.41 16.65
C GLY A 262 3.10 -9.15 15.17
N LEU A 263 4.29 -9.50 14.67
CA LEU A 263 4.58 -9.46 13.23
C LEU A 263 3.83 -10.58 12.51
N LEU A 264 3.19 -10.27 11.37
CA LEU A 264 2.34 -11.17 10.57
C LEU A 264 1.26 -11.89 11.40
N LYS A 265 0.74 -11.23 12.44
CA LYS A 265 -0.32 -11.76 13.30
C LYS A 265 -1.49 -10.79 13.33
N ASN A 266 -2.69 -11.32 13.16
CA ASN A 266 -3.93 -10.57 13.28
C ASN A 266 -4.35 -10.43 14.75
N THR A 267 -4.06 -9.29 15.38
CA THR A 267 -4.26 -9.09 16.83
C THR A 267 -4.93 -7.76 17.16
N LYS A 268 -5.60 -7.72 18.32
CA LYS A 268 -6.13 -6.46 18.89
C LYS A 268 -5.00 -5.48 19.25
N MET A 269 -3.84 -5.99 19.68
CA MET A 269 -2.71 -5.15 20.06
C MET A 269 -2.17 -4.37 18.86
N ASN A 270 -2.09 -5.00 17.68
CA ASN A 270 -1.69 -4.32 16.45
C ASN A 270 -2.69 -3.23 16.04
N HIS A 271 -4.00 -3.45 16.22
CA HIS A 271 -5.02 -2.42 16.02
C HIS A 271 -4.78 -1.20 16.96
N TYR A 272 -4.57 -1.44 18.25
CA TYR A 272 -4.25 -0.34 19.18
C TYR A 272 -2.92 0.35 18.82
N GLY A 273 -1.94 -0.39 18.32
CA GLY A 273 -0.69 0.18 17.80
C GLY A 273 -0.94 1.17 16.66
N LYS A 274 -1.80 0.81 15.70
CA LYS A 274 -2.20 1.71 14.60
C LYS A 274 -2.93 2.95 15.11
N ILE A 275 -3.83 2.82 16.06
CA ILE A 275 -4.52 3.98 16.67
C ILE A 275 -3.52 4.91 17.38
N LEU A 276 -2.59 4.34 18.16
CA LEU A 276 -1.54 5.08 18.84
C LEU A 276 -0.62 5.80 17.84
N PHE A 277 -0.37 5.19 16.69
CA PHE A 277 0.47 5.79 15.64
C PHE A 277 -0.08 7.15 15.18
N ARG A 278 -1.39 7.37 15.18
CA ARG A 278 -1.98 8.69 14.90
C ARG A 278 -1.43 9.78 15.84
N TRP A 279 -1.30 9.46 17.13
CA TRP A 279 -0.72 10.40 18.11
C TRP A 279 0.77 10.60 17.86
N ILE A 280 1.51 9.53 17.61
CA ILE A 280 2.95 9.54 17.28
C ILE A 280 3.19 10.43 16.05
N TYR A 281 2.40 10.26 14.99
CA TYR A 281 2.50 11.04 13.76
C TYR A 281 2.43 12.55 14.04
N TRP A 282 1.41 13.01 14.77
CA TRP A 282 1.20 14.44 15.03
C TRP A 282 2.17 15.06 16.05
N HIS A 283 2.61 14.29 17.04
CA HIS A 283 3.38 14.82 18.17
C HIS A 283 4.87 14.50 18.14
N ILE A 284 5.28 13.53 17.35
CA ILE A 284 6.68 13.11 17.22
C ILE A 284 7.14 13.32 15.78
N LEU A 285 6.60 12.60 14.80
CA LEU A 285 7.11 12.58 13.43
C LEU A 285 7.05 13.94 12.74
N LEU A 286 5.88 14.58 12.70
CA LEU A 286 5.74 15.91 12.08
C LEU A 286 6.52 17.03 12.78
N LYS A 287 7.06 16.76 13.96
CA LYS A 287 7.93 17.70 14.69
C LYS A 287 9.41 17.39 14.51
N GLY A 288 9.76 16.46 13.63
CA GLY A 288 11.15 16.05 13.39
C GLY A 288 11.83 15.45 14.62
N ARG A 289 11.07 14.78 15.49
CA ARG A 289 11.61 14.10 16.67
C ARG A 289 11.92 12.64 16.31
N GLU A 290 13.00 12.13 16.85
CA GLU A 290 13.38 10.72 16.67
C GLU A 290 12.34 9.78 17.28
N LEU A 291 12.09 8.67 16.61
CA LEU A 291 11.35 7.54 17.14
C LEU A 291 12.30 6.61 17.90
N PRO A 292 11.80 5.86 18.90
CA PRO A 292 12.58 4.81 19.56
C PRO A 292 12.65 3.52 18.69
N VAL A 293 12.73 3.69 17.37
CA VAL A 293 12.84 2.61 16.38
C VAL A 293 13.89 3.07 15.38
N GLU A 294 14.90 2.25 15.13
CA GLU A 294 15.98 2.54 14.22
C GLU A 294 15.51 2.67 12.76
N ALA A 295 16.20 3.52 11.99
CA ALA A 295 15.92 3.70 10.56
C ALA A 295 16.18 2.42 9.76
N ASP A 296 17.20 1.66 10.15
CA ASP A 296 17.50 0.35 9.57
C ASP A 296 16.64 -0.74 10.18
N MET A 297 16.19 -1.68 9.35
CA MET A 297 15.43 -2.83 9.82
C MET A 297 16.30 -3.79 10.62
N THR A 298 15.85 -4.16 11.80
CA THR A 298 16.52 -5.18 12.62
C THR A 298 15.86 -6.56 12.50
N MET A 299 16.66 -7.61 12.58
CA MET A 299 16.19 -9.00 12.69
C MET A 299 15.71 -9.36 14.10
N ALA A 300 15.87 -8.48 15.08
CA ALA A 300 15.47 -8.71 16.46
C ALA A 300 13.96 -9.01 16.56
N GLY A 301 13.60 -10.11 17.19
CA GLY A 301 12.22 -10.56 17.37
C GLY A 301 11.59 -11.26 16.16
N LYS A 302 12.25 -11.32 14.99
CA LYS A 302 11.76 -12.01 13.80
C LYS A 302 12.16 -13.50 13.82
N ILE A 303 11.29 -14.35 13.32
CA ILE A 303 11.46 -15.80 13.23
C ILE A 303 11.60 -16.15 11.75
N ARG A 304 12.75 -16.74 11.36
CA ARG A 304 12.94 -17.25 10.00
C ARG A 304 12.04 -18.47 9.78
N VAL A 305 11.32 -18.49 8.67
CA VAL A 305 10.43 -19.56 8.23
C VAL A 305 10.99 -20.23 7.00
#